data_4cde62f79cedda87ee9ecd641cf4a407
#
_entry.id   4cde62f79cedda87ee9ecd641cf4a407
#
_cell.length_a   1.000
_cell.length_b   1.000
_cell.length_c   1.000
_cell.angle_alpha   90.00
_cell.angle_beta   90.00
_cell.angle_gamma   90.00
#
_symmetry.space_group_name_H-M   'P 1'
#
loop_
_entity.id
_entity.type
_entity.pdbx_description
1 polymer ?
#
loop_
_entity_poly.entity_id
_entity_poly.type
_entity_poly.pdbx_seq_one_letter_code
_entity_poly.pdbx_strand_id
1 'polypeptide(L)'
;AAPSFSWVLGGRLIQGVGTGLALPLMFNIVLEQAPLDKMGLMIGVASLITAVAPAVGPFAGGAIVEAFGWRMIFVVLLPLLFLSLVFGVTSIRQVSELVRMSFPWLEYLLLVCAFACFIFALTGASSAGWFSAHTLGLLAAAAVCAAAFYFHCKSTQAPLIRVQVFRCAPFTLSMLAIVCVQMICLGIGFLIPN
;
A
#
# COMPACT_ATOMS: atom_id res chain seq x y z
N ALA A 1 22.57 -13.53 -0.72
CA ALA A 1 21.76 -14.71 -0.40
C ALA A 1 21.45 -14.73 1.10
N ALA A 2 20.15 -14.69 1.47
CA ALA A 2 19.76 -14.73 2.87
C ALA A 2 20.00 -16.12 3.45
N PRO A 3 20.78 -16.26 4.52
CA PRO A 3 21.12 -17.55 5.11
C PRO A 3 19.97 -18.19 5.90
N SER A 4 18.95 -17.40 6.30
CA SER A 4 17.80 -17.88 7.06
C SER A 4 16.52 -17.13 6.69
N PHE A 5 15.36 -17.73 7.05
CA PHE A 5 14.03 -17.12 6.84
C PHE A 5 13.90 -15.75 7.51
N SER A 6 14.48 -15.56 8.69
CA SER A 6 14.43 -14.29 9.42
C SER A 6 15.05 -13.12 8.63
N TRP A 7 16.11 -13.36 7.87
CA TRP A 7 16.70 -12.34 7.01
C TRP A 7 15.80 -11.95 5.84
N VAL A 8 15.08 -12.93 5.27
CA VAL A 8 14.10 -12.66 4.21
C VAL A 8 12.95 -11.83 4.77
N LEU A 9 12.46 -12.18 5.95
CA LEU A 9 11.38 -11.44 6.63
C LEU A 9 11.79 -10.00 6.94
N GLY A 10 12.99 -9.79 7.50
CA GLY A 10 13.53 -8.46 7.76
C GLY A 10 13.64 -7.62 6.48
N GLY A 11 14.14 -8.21 5.39
CA GLY A 11 14.20 -7.56 4.08
C GLY A 11 12.82 -7.18 3.54
N ARG A 12 11.80 -8.05 3.73
CA ARG A 12 10.42 -7.76 3.33
C ARG A 12 9.79 -6.63 4.14
N LEU A 13 10.09 -6.52 5.42
CA LEU A 13 9.63 -5.41 6.25
C LEU A 13 10.20 -4.07 5.75
N ILE A 14 11.51 -4.00 5.49
CA ILE A 14 12.15 -2.81 4.94
C ILE A 14 11.57 -2.47 3.56
N GLN A 15 11.38 -3.46 2.70
CA GLN A 15 10.77 -3.29 1.38
C GLN A 15 9.34 -2.76 1.49
N GLY A 16 8.54 -3.26 2.46
CA GLY A 16 7.19 -2.78 2.73
C GLY A 16 7.15 -1.31 3.10
N VAL A 17 8.06 -0.86 3.98
CA VAL A 17 8.20 0.55 4.34
C VAL A 17 8.55 1.39 3.11
N GLY A 18 9.52 0.95 2.31
CA GLY A 18 9.92 1.65 1.08
C GLY A 18 8.77 1.81 0.09
N THR A 19 8.02 0.73 -0.15
CA THR A 19 6.86 0.75 -1.05
C THR A 19 5.73 1.62 -0.51
N GLY A 20 5.47 1.56 0.80
CA GLY A 20 4.47 2.40 1.46
C GLY A 20 4.77 3.90 1.36
N LEU A 21 6.03 4.29 1.25
CA LEU A 21 6.45 5.68 1.04
C LEU A 21 6.45 6.06 -0.46
N ALA A 22 6.92 5.17 -1.33
CA ALA A 22 7.15 5.48 -2.73
C ALA A 22 5.86 5.76 -3.51
N LEU A 23 4.80 4.97 -3.30
CA LEU A 23 3.54 5.14 -4.04
C LEU A 23 2.83 6.47 -3.73
N PRO A 24 2.58 6.84 -2.45
CA PRO A 24 2.00 8.14 -2.13
C PRO A 24 2.89 9.30 -2.58
N LEU A 25 4.23 9.16 -2.46
CA LEU A 25 5.16 10.19 -2.88
C LEU A 25 5.08 10.45 -4.39
N MET A 26 4.97 9.41 -5.21
CA MET A 26 4.79 9.55 -6.66
C MET A 26 3.56 10.40 -6.99
N PHE A 27 2.40 10.09 -6.41
CA PHE A 27 1.18 10.87 -6.63
C PHE A 27 1.30 12.30 -6.09
N ASN A 28 1.95 12.48 -4.94
CA ASN A 28 2.14 13.80 -4.34
C ASN A 28 3.02 14.70 -5.24
N ILE A 29 4.12 14.16 -5.76
CA ILE A 29 4.98 14.88 -6.71
C ILE A 29 4.20 15.30 -7.96
N VAL A 30 3.36 14.40 -8.50
CA VAL A 30 2.51 14.72 -9.65
C VAL A 30 1.52 15.84 -9.30
N LEU A 31 0.87 15.78 -8.15
CA LEU A 31 -0.10 16.79 -7.72
C LEU A 31 0.55 18.16 -7.45
N GLU A 32 1.78 18.20 -6.97
CA GLU A 32 2.48 19.45 -6.65
C GLU A 32 3.17 20.09 -7.86
N GLN A 33 3.67 19.27 -8.81
CA GLN A 33 4.54 19.75 -9.88
C GLN A 33 3.88 19.74 -11.26
N ALA A 34 2.77 19.02 -11.43
CA ALA A 34 2.10 18.97 -12.72
C ALA A 34 1.35 20.29 -13.00
N PRO A 35 1.47 20.83 -14.25
CA PRO A 35 0.61 21.92 -14.69
C PRO A 35 -0.86 21.51 -14.62
N LEU A 36 -1.74 22.43 -14.23
CA LEU A 36 -3.17 22.16 -14.04
C LEU A 36 -3.86 21.61 -15.31
N ASP A 37 -3.44 22.07 -16.49
CA ASP A 37 -3.94 21.62 -17.78
C ASP A 37 -3.53 20.18 -18.13
N LYS A 38 -2.44 19.66 -17.54
CA LYS A 38 -1.90 18.31 -17.78
C LYS A 38 -2.03 17.36 -16.59
N MET A 39 -2.57 17.85 -15.47
CA MET A 39 -2.67 17.09 -14.22
C MET A 39 -3.41 15.76 -14.41
N GLY A 40 -4.54 15.77 -15.12
CA GLY A 40 -5.30 14.55 -15.39
C GLY A 40 -4.53 13.52 -16.21
N LEU A 41 -3.78 13.95 -17.21
CA LEU A 41 -2.92 13.08 -18.02
C LEU A 41 -1.80 12.46 -17.17
N MET A 42 -1.13 13.26 -16.35
CA MET A 42 -0.02 12.79 -15.53
C MET A 42 -0.48 11.83 -14.43
N ILE A 43 -1.63 12.10 -13.79
CA ILE A 43 -2.26 11.16 -12.85
C ILE A 43 -2.67 9.87 -13.58
N GLY A 44 -3.21 9.98 -14.79
CA GLY A 44 -3.56 8.82 -15.60
C GLY A 44 -2.37 7.94 -15.94
N VAL A 45 -1.24 8.53 -16.32
CA VAL A 45 0.02 7.80 -16.59
C VAL A 45 0.55 7.15 -15.31
N ALA A 46 0.58 7.87 -14.19
CA ALA A 46 1.00 7.32 -12.90
C ALA A 46 0.12 6.13 -12.47
N SER A 47 -1.20 6.24 -12.65
CA SER A 47 -2.16 5.17 -12.37
C SER A 47 -1.98 3.97 -13.30
N LEU A 48 -1.70 4.21 -14.58
CA LEU A 48 -1.43 3.15 -15.57
C LEU A 48 -0.17 2.34 -15.18
N ILE A 49 0.91 3.01 -14.81
CA ILE A 49 2.15 2.36 -14.34
C ILE A 49 1.86 1.48 -13.11
N THR A 50 1.08 2.00 -12.16
CA THR A 50 0.72 1.26 -10.95
C THR A 50 -0.18 0.06 -11.25
N ALA A 51 -1.07 0.16 -12.23
CA ALA A 51 -1.98 -0.92 -12.61
C ALA A 51 -1.29 -2.03 -13.42
N VAL A 52 -0.28 -1.70 -14.22
CA VAL A 52 0.48 -2.67 -15.03
C VAL A 52 1.32 -3.60 -14.13
N ALA A 53 1.85 -3.10 -13.03
CA ALA A 53 2.72 -3.86 -12.15
C ALA A 53 2.07 -5.15 -11.59
N PRO A 54 0.84 -5.15 -11.04
CA PRO A 54 0.15 -6.36 -10.61
C PRO A 54 -0.20 -7.33 -11.76
N ALA A 55 -0.41 -6.81 -12.97
CA ALA A 55 -0.72 -7.65 -14.12
C ALA A 55 0.50 -8.39 -14.65
N VAL A 56 1.64 -7.70 -14.76
CA VAL A 56 2.89 -8.26 -15.29
C VAL A 56 3.68 -9.02 -14.21
N GLY A 57 3.58 -8.61 -12.94
CA GLY A 57 4.36 -9.14 -11.83
C GLY A 57 4.26 -10.66 -11.67
N PRO A 58 3.07 -11.25 -11.51
CA PRO A 58 2.90 -12.69 -11.36
C PRO A 58 3.42 -13.48 -12.57
N PHE A 59 3.16 -12.98 -13.79
CA PHE A 59 3.63 -13.64 -15.02
C PHE A 59 5.17 -13.63 -15.12
N ALA A 60 5.79 -12.46 -15.00
CA ALA A 60 7.24 -12.34 -15.05
C ALA A 60 7.91 -13.06 -13.86
N GLY A 61 7.33 -12.94 -12.67
CA GLY A 61 7.82 -13.63 -11.47
C GLY A 61 7.75 -15.15 -11.62
N GLY A 62 6.64 -15.69 -12.12
CA GLY A 62 6.47 -17.11 -12.39
C GLY A 62 7.51 -17.63 -13.39
N ALA A 63 7.67 -16.95 -14.52
CA ALA A 63 8.66 -17.33 -15.54
C ALA A 63 10.11 -17.33 -15.01
N ILE A 64 10.48 -16.34 -14.19
CA ILE A 64 11.81 -16.28 -13.57
C ILE A 64 11.99 -17.42 -12.56
N VAL A 65 10.97 -17.71 -11.74
CA VAL A 65 11.03 -18.79 -10.74
C VAL A 65 11.19 -20.14 -11.41
N GLU A 66 10.45 -20.39 -12.48
CA GLU A 66 10.48 -21.63 -13.23
C GLU A 66 11.85 -21.86 -13.92
N ALA A 67 12.40 -20.80 -14.55
CA ALA A 67 13.65 -20.92 -15.30
C ALA A 67 14.90 -20.88 -14.42
N PHE A 68 14.93 -20.09 -13.35
CA PHE A 68 16.15 -19.77 -12.61
C PHE A 68 16.00 -19.90 -11.08
N GLY A 69 14.82 -20.23 -10.59
CA GLY A 69 14.49 -20.30 -9.17
C GLY A 69 14.17 -18.94 -8.52
N TRP A 70 13.53 -18.99 -7.36
CA TRP A 70 12.96 -17.82 -6.68
C TRP A 70 13.97 -16.72 -6.30
N ARG A 71 15.25 -17.09 -6.09
CA ARG A 71 16.31 -16.14 -5.72
C ARG A 71 16.66 -15.17 -6.86
N MET A 72 16.47 -15.59 -8.11
CA MET A 72 16.78 -14.76 -9.28
C MET A 72 15.82 -13.56 -9.42
N ILE A 73 14.60 -13.63 -8.86
CA ILE A 73 13.71 -12.48 -8.83
C ILE A 73 14.41 -11.26 -8.20
N PHE A 74 15.09 -11.48 -7.07
CA PHE A 74 15.79 -10.38 -6.38
C PHE A 74 16.99 -9.87 -7.18
N VAL A 75 17.71 -10.76 -7.85
CA VAL A 75 18.87 -10.38 -8.69
C VAL A 75 18.43 -9.53 -9.89
N VAL A 76 17.32 -9.88 -10.52
CA VAL A 76 16.75 -9.12 -11.65
C VAL A 76 16.19 -7.78 -11.21
N LEU A 77 15.59 -7.71 -10.03
CA LEU A 77 15.03 -6.47 -9.50
C LEU A 77 16.10 -5.49 -9.01
N LEU A 78 17.25 -5.96 -8.52
CA LEU A 78 18.31 -5.10 -7.97
C LEU A 78 18.79 -4.00 -8.93
N PRO A 79 19.16 -4.29 -10.20
CA PRO A 79 19.59 -3.25 -11.12
C PRO A 79 18.48 -2.25 -11.44
N LEU A 80 17.22 -2.70 -11.53
CA LEU A 80 16.08 -1.80 -11.75
C LEU A 80 15.87 -0.87 -10.56
N LEU A 81 15.97 -1.39 -9.34
CA LEU A 81 15.87 -0.59 -8.11
C LEU A 81 17.05 0.39 -7.99
N PHE A 82 18.26 -0.04 -8.34
CA PHE A 82 19.43 0.84 -8.34
C PHE A 82 19.27 1.98 -9.35
N LEU A 83 18.83 1.67 -10.56
CA LEU A 83 18.55 2.67 -11.59
C LEU A 83 17.46 3.67 -11.12
N SER A 84 16.39 3.15 -10.53
CA SER A 84 15.32 3.97 -9.94
C SER A 84 15.85 4.89 -8.82
N LEU A 85 16.74 4.38 -7.97
CA LEU A 85 17.38 5.19 -6.91
C LEU A 85 18.22 6.32 -7.50
N VAL A 86 19.05 6.03 -8.51
CA VAL A 86 19.88 7.05 -9.17
C VAL A 86 18.99 8.12 -9.80
N PHE A 87 17.95 7.74 -10.54
CA PHE A 87 17.02 8.71 -11.13
C PHE A 87 16.25 9.49 -10.05
N GLY A 88 15.81 8.83 -8.97
CA GLY A 88 15.14 9.50 -7.87
C GLY A 88 15.99 10.57 -7.22
N VAL A 89 17.24 10.23 -6.84
CA VAL A 89 18.16 11.17 -6.19
C VAL A 89 18.53 12.35 -7.10
N THR A 90 18.67 12.12 -8.40
CA THR A 90 19.07 13.16 -9.35
C THR A 90 17.92 14.05 -9.82
N SER A 91 16.70 13.51 -9.88
CA SER A 91 15.56 14.20 -10.51
C SER A 91 14.59 14.82 -9.52
N ILE A 92 14.42 14.22 -8.32
CA ILE A 92 13.48 14.72 -7.33
C ILE A 92 14.07 15.96 -6.65
N ARG A 93 13.39 17.10 -6.83
CA ARG A 93 13.74 18.35 -6.18
C ARG A 93 12.66 18.73 -5.17
N GLN A 94 13.08 19.22 -4.01
CA GLN A 94 12.16 19.80 -3.03
C GLN A 94 11.60 21.11 -3.59
N VAL A 95 10.29 21.16 -3.80
CA VAL A 95 9.59 22.35 -4.33
C VAL A 95 8.81 23.06 -3.23
N SER A 96 8.20 22.29 -2.33
CA SER A 96 7.38 22.84 -1.24
C SER A 96 8.22 23.13 -0.01
N GLU A 97 7.87 24.20 0.73
CA GLU A 97 8.48 24.49 2.03
C GLU A 97 8.17 23.39 3.04
N LEU A 98 9.18 23.00 3.80
CA LEU A 98 9.03 21.99 4.85
C LEU A 98 8.27 22.58 6.03
N VAL A 99 6.99 22.25 6.15
CA VAL A 99 6.20 22.61 7.32
C VAL A 99 6.44 21.58 8.42
N ARG A 100 7.00 22.02 9.54
CA ARG A 100 7.16 21.17 10.73
C ARG A 100 5.78 20.96 11.38
N MET A 101 5.21 19.80 11.16
CA MET A 101 3.99 19.37 11.85
C MET A 101 4.34 18.30 12.89
N SER A 102 3.66 18.33 14.03
CA SER A 102 3.75 17.24 15.00
C SER A 102 3.09 15.99 14.40
N PHE A 103 3.82 14.88 14.35
CA PHE A 103 3.29 13.63 13.82
C PHE A 103 2.33 13.01 14.83
N PRO A 104 1.08 12.70 14.45
CA PRO A 104 0.08 12.13 15.36
C PRO A 104 0.29 10.63 15.57
N TRP A 105 1.26 10.27 16.39
CA TRP A 105 1.68 8.88 16.65
C TRP A 105 0.54 7.97 17.08
N LEU A 106 -0.39 8.48 17.89
CA LEU A 106 -1.52 7.68 18.37
C LEU A 106 -2.43 7.26 17.22
N GLU A 107 -2.78 8.19 16.33
CA GLU A 107 -3.61 7.91 15.16
C GLU A 107 -2.93 6.92 14.23
N TYR A 108 -1.62 7.10 14.01
CA TYR A 108 -0.82 6.19 13.19
C TYR A 108 -0.81 4.78 13.77
N LEU A 109 -0.56 4.63 15.07
CA LEU A 109 -0.56 3.32 15.74
C LEU A 109 -1.92 2.64 15.70
N LEU A 110 -3.00 3.38 15.95
CA LEU A 110 -4.37 2.86 15.86
C LEU A 110 -4.67 2.34 14.46
N LEU A 111 -4.27 3.08 13.43
CA LEU A 111 -4.45 2.69 12.04
C LEU A 111 -3.63 1.43 11.69
N VAL A 112 -2.36 1.37 12.09
CA VAL A 112 -1.49 0.20 11.88
C VAL A 112 -2.06 -1.02 12.60
N CYS A 113 -2.48 -0.89 13.87
CA CYS A 113 -3.09 -1.98 14.62
C CYS A 113 -4.40 -2.46 13.97
N ALA A 114 -5.25 -1.54 13.50
CA ALA A 114 -6.50 -1.90 12.82
C ALA A 114 -6.22 -2.74 11.56
N PHE A 115 -5.31 -2.29 10.70
CA PHE A 115 -4.94 -3.04 9.49
C PHE A 115 -4.24 -4.36 9.81
N ALA A 116 -3.31 -4.40 10.76
CA ALA A 116 -2.63 -5.61 11.15
C ALA A 116 -3.62 -6.66 11.69
N CYS A 117 -4.49 -6.28 12.62
CA CYS A 117 -5.53 -7.18 13.15
C CYS A 117 -6.46 -7.67 12.03
N PHE A 118 -6.85 -6.80 11.10
CA PHE A 118 -7.70 -7.16 9.97
C PHE A 118 -7.03 -8.17 9.04
N ILE A 119 -5.77 -7.94 8.65
CA ILE A 119 -5.00 -8.85 7.80
C ILE A 119 -4.80 -10.22 8.49
N PHE A 120 -4.43 -10.21 9.77
CA PHE A 120 -4.27 -11.46 10.54
C PHE A 120 -5.61 -12.21 10.69
N ALA A 121 -6.73 -11.50 10.85
CA ALA A 121 -8.04 -12.11 10.88
C ALA A 121 -8.39 -12.82 9.56
N LEU A 122 -8.17 -12.14 8.41
CA LEU A 122 -8.41 -12.73 7.10
C LEU A 122 -7.50 -13.93 6.82
N THR A 123 -6.21 -13.82 7.18
CA THR A 123 -5.26 -14.92 7.02
C THR A 123 -5.60 -16.09 7.95
N GLY A 124 -5.98 -15.80 9.19
CA GLY A 124 -6.42 -16.82 10.15
C GLY A 124 -7.74 -17.50 9.76
N ALA A 125 -8.64 -16.78 9.09
CA ALA A 125 -9.92 -17.31 8.64
C ALA A 125 -9.77 -18.46 7.64
N SER A 126 -8.70 -18.45 6.82
CA SER A 126 -8.42 -19.52 5.85
C SER A 126 -8.00 -20.84 6.51
N SER A 127 -7.40 -20.78 7.70
CA SER A 127 -6.89 -21.96 8.43
C SER A 127 -7.78 -22.40 9.58
N ALA A 128 -8.29 -21.45 10.37
CA ALA A 128 -9.08 -21.72 11.58
C ALA A 128 -10.60 -21.60 11.36
N GLY A 129 -11.02 -21.11 10.19
CA GLY A 129 -12.42 -20.85 9.85
C GLY A 129 -12.90 -19.46 10.28
N TRP A 130 -13.93 -18.97 9.59
CA TRP A 130 -14.50 -17.63 9.77
C TRP A 130 -15.13 -17.41 11.14
N PHE A 131 -15.70 -18.46 11.75
CA PHE A 131 -16.37 -18.41 13.04
C PHE A 131 -15.48 -18.82 14.22
N SER A 132 -14.17 -18.95 14.00
CA SER A 132 -13.22 -19.21 15.09
C SER A 132 -13.17 -18.03 16.06
N ALA A 133 -13.08 -18.31 17.36
CA ALA A 133 -12.92 -17.28 18.41
C ALA A 133 -11.70 -16.38 18.14
N HIS A 134 -10.62 -16.96 17.59
CA HIS A 134 -9.42 -16.21 17.20
C HIS A 134 -9.72 -15.21 16.07
N THR A 135 -10.38 -15.65 14.99
CA THR A 135 -10.72 -14.79 13.85
C THR A 135 -11.70 -13.69 14.25
N LEU A 136 -12.75 -14.03 14.99
CA LEU A 136 -13.73 -13.06 15.49
C LEU A 136 -13.11 -12.07 16.49
N GLY A 137 -12.20 -12.52 17.34
CA GLY A 137 -11.46 -11.66 18.27
C GLY A 137 -10.58 -10.65 17.56
N LEU A 138 -9.87 -11.06 16.50
CA LEU A 138 -9.06 -10.16 15.68
C LEU A 138 -9.92 -9.18 14.87
N LEU A 139 -11.06 -9.61 14.33
CA LEU A 139 -11.99 -8.70 13.65
C LEU A 139 -12.59 -7.68 14.62
N ALA A 140 -12.96 -8.10 15.83
CA ALA A 140 -13.44 -7.18 16.86
C ALA A 140 -12.34 -6.17 17.27
N ALA A 141 -11.10 -6.62 17.46
CA ALA A 141 -9.97 -5.76 17.75
C ALA A 141 -9.73 -4.75 16.61
N ALA A 142 -9.76 -5.19 15.36
CA ALA A 142 -9.64 -4.32 14.20
C ALA A 142 -10.75 -3.26 14.16
N ALA A 143 -12.00 -3.66 14.42
CA ALA A 143 -13.14 -2.74 14.47
C ALA A 143 -13.01 -1.73 15.62
N VAL A 144 -12.57 -2.14 16.80
CA VAL A 144 -12.34 -1.25 17.94
C VAL A 144 -11.23 -0.24 17.63
N CYS A 145 -10.09 -0.68 17.07
CA CYS A 145 -9.00 0.21 16.67
C CYS A 145 -9.45 1.20 15.58
N ALA A 146 -10.21 0.75 14.59
CA ALA A 146 -10.74 1.61 13.54
C ALA A 146 -11.76 2.64 14.08
N ALA A 147 -12.63 2.24 14.99
CA ALA A 147 -13.55 3.14 15.67
C ALA A 147 -12.82 4.18 16.54
N ALA A 148 -11.83 3.73 17.32
CA ALA A 148 -11.00 4.63 18.12
C ALA A 148 -10.25 5.65 17.24
N PHE A 149 -9.67 5.19 16.12
CA PHE A 149 -9.06 6.05 15.12
C PHE A 149 -10.03 7.09 14.57
N TYR A 150 -11.23 6.66 14.17
CA TYR A 150 -12.27 7.56 13.63
C TYR A 150 -12.67 8.64 14.64
N PHE A 151 -12.95 8.26 15.89
CA PHE A 151 -13.34 9.21 16.93
C PHE A 151 -12.20 10.16 17.28
N HIS A 152 -10.97 9.67 17.34
CA HIS A 152 -9.80 10.52 17.62
C HIS A 152 -9.56 11.52 16.49
N CYS A 153 -9.58 11.09 15.22
CA CYS A 153 -9.44 12.00 14.08
C CYS A 153 -10.57 13.06 14.01
N LYS A 154 -11.77 12.73 14.48
CA LYS A 154 -12.89 13.69 14.54
C LYS A 154 -12.68 14.74 15.63
N SER A 155 -12.00 14.40 16.71
CA SER A 155 -11.78 15.24 17.90
C SER A 155 -10.55 16.14 17.78
N THR A 156 -9.57 15.75 16.96
CA THR A 156 -8.27 16.43 16.83
C THR A 156 -8.33 17.55 15.80
N GLN A 157 -7.65 18.68 16.09
CA GLN A 157 -7.60 19.83 15.17
C GLN A 157 -6.72 19.57 13.92
N ALA A 158 -5.66 18.76 14.06
CA ALA A 158 -4.76 18.37 12.97
C ALA A 158 -4.71 16.83 12.84
N PRO A 159 -5.80 16.19 12.35
CA PRO A 159 -5.87 14.75 12.25
C PRO A 159 -4.99 14.23 11.11
N LEU A 160 -4.50 12.99 11.23
CA LEU A 160 -3.77 12.28 10.18
C LEU A 160 -4.60 12.18 8.89
N ILE A 161 -5.89 11.91 9.02
CA ILE A 161 -6.85 11.85 7.90
C ILE A 161 -8.07 12.71 8.24
N ARG A 162 -8.41 13.62 7.35
CA ARG A 162 -9.64 14.41 7.48
C ARG A 162 -10.85 13.56 7.11
N VAL A 163 -11.44 12.91 8.10
CA VAL A 163 -12.60 12.01 7.90
C VAL A 163 -13.84 12.72 7.33
N GLN A 164 -13.87 14.05 7.36
CA GLN A 164 -14.95 14.85 6.74
C GLN A 164 -15.04 14.65 5.21
N VAL A 165 -13.93 14.26 4.55
CA VAL A 165 -13.90 14.00 3.10
C VAL A 165 -14.85 12.87 2.71
N PHE A 166 -15.05 11.89 3.59
CA PHE A 166 -16.00 10.78 3.37
C PHE A 166 -17.48 11.21 3.37
N ARG A 167 -17.81 12.45 3.78
CA ARG A 167 -19.15 13.00 3.63
C ARG A 167 -19.46 13.45 2.20
N CYS A 168 -18.44 13.66 1.37
CA CYS A 168 -18.63 13.96 -0.05
C CYS A 168 -19.02 12.68 -0.77
N ALA A 169 -20.28 12.56 -1.21
CA ALA A 169 -20.78 11.38 -1.90
C ALA A 169 -19.96 11.00 -3.14
N PRO A 170 -19.54 11.93 -4.04
CA PRO A 170 -18.69 11.58 -5.18
C PRO A 170 -17.36 10.94 -4.77
N PHE A 171 -16.73 11.45 -3.71
CA PHE A 171 -15.47 10.89 -3.20
C PHE A 171 -15.65 9.47 -2.67
N THR A 172 -16.66 9.27 -1.84
CA THR A 172 -16.94 7.95 -1.21
C THR A 172 -17.32 6.91 -2.26
N LEU A 173 -18.15 7.28 -3.24
CA LEU A 173 -18.52 6.38 -4.34
C LEU A 173 -17.33 6.01 -5.21
N SER A 174 -16.47 6.97 -5.56
CA SER A 174 -15.25 6.72 -6.32
C SER A 174 -14.30 5.79 -5.55
N MET A 175 -14.15 6.00 -4.26
CA MET A 175 -13.30 5.17 -3.42
C MET A 175 -13.83 3.73 -3.31
N LEU A 176 -15.15 3.55 -3.14
CA LEU A 176 -15.78 2.23 -3.14
C LEU A 176 -15.62 1.53 -4.49
N ALA A 177 -15.81 2.25 -5.60
CA ALA A 177 -15.59 1.70 -6.93
C ALA A 177 -14.15 1.22 -7.13
N ILE A 178 -13.15 2.01 -6.71
CA ILE A 178 -11.73 1.62 -6.78
C ILE A 178 -11.49 0.36 -5.95
N VAL A 179 -11.99 0.28 -4.72
CA VAL A 179 -11.85 -0.88 -3.86
C VAL A 179 -12.45 -2.13 -4.52
N CYS A 180 -13.67 -2.05 -5.06
CA CYS A 180 -14.30 -3.16 -5.77
C CYS A 180 -13.50 -3.62 -7.00
N VAL A 181 -13.01 -2.68 -7.82
CA VAL A 181 -12.20 -3.00 -8.99
C VAL A 181 -10.90 -3.69 -8.58
N GLN A 182 -10.22 -3.18 -7.54
CA GLN A 182 -8.98 -3.78 -7.06
C GLN A 182 -9.19 -5.18 -6.46
N MET A 183 -10.29 -5.41 -5.74
CA MET A 183 -10.66 -6.73 -5.24
C MET A 183 -10.88 -7.72 -6.39
N ILE A 184 -11.58 -7.31 -7.45
CA ILE A 184 -11.81 -8.14 -8.62
C ILE A 184 -10.49 -8.44 -9.34
N CYS A 185 -9.67 -7.43 -9.61
CA CYS A 185 -8.39 -7.60 -10.30
C CYS A 185 -7.44 -8.55 -9.55
N LEU A 186 -7.30 -8.37 -8.24
CA LEU A 186 -6.46 -9.24 -7.42
C LEU A 186 -7.08 -10.66 -7.30
N GLY A 187 -8.40 -10.76 -7.12
CA GLY A 187 -9.10 -12.04 -7.05
C GLY A 187 -8.94 -12.87 -8.31
N ILE A 188 -9.10 -12.26 -9.49
CA ILE A 188 -8.87 -12.92 -10.78
C ILE A 188 -7.41 -13.39 -10.89
N GLY A 189 -6.44 -12.57 -10.49
CA GLY A 189 -5.02 -12.93 -10.52
C GLY A 189 -4.67 -14.16 -9.66
N PHE A 190 -5.44 -14.44 -8.61
CA PHE A 190 -5.28 -15.64 -7.79
C PHE A 190 -6.07 -16.85 -8.29
N LEU A 191 -7.19 -16.63 -8.99
CA LEU A 191 -8.06 -17.73 -9.45
C LEU A 191 -7.61 -18.35 -10.77
N ILE A 192 -7.05 -17.56 -11.70
CA ILE A 192 -6.66 -18.06 -13.02
C ILE A 192 -5.47 -19.04 -13.00
N PRO A 193 -4.42 -18.89 -12.14
CA PRO A 193 -3.29 -19.81 -12.13
C PRO A 193 -3.57 -21.19 -11.48
N ASN A 194 -4.73 -21.39 -10.84
CA ASN A 194 -5.15 -22.67 -10.26
C ASN A 194 -6.21 -23.32 -11.18
#